data_49bf3eb9aa5067f36b5b333bdc17602f
#
_entry.id   49bf3eb9aa5067f36b5b333bdc17602f
#
_cell.length_a   1.000
_cell.length_b   1.000
_cell.length_c   1.000
_cell.angle_alpha   90.00
_cell.angle_beta   90.00
_cell.angle_gamma   90.00
#
_symmetry.space_group_name_H-M   'P 1'
#
loop_
_entity.id
_entity.type
_entity.pdbx_description
1 polymer ?
#
loop_
_entity_poly.entity_id
_entity_poly.type
_entity_poly.pdbx_seq_one_letter_code
_entity_poly.pdbx_strand_id
1 'polypeptide(L)'
;MIRWEIKKVLEVSQVLFLAVLLCVQTGVFLSLCEKPNDQGYSAHDISAVCKELEPGTPSEQLQELTRRAEAAADLSQLAGLSEREVTERFRQGQMYQQILEEASLGAEYGTYLEGIREQSSRLQGASLLVKGDSFPVRNIAALEKAYSALEPEALPWTPSKGMELFTDNKLTDFFLLVCMMLFSFKLTVSERLGGQYRMLHTAADGCTRTWTGKLAPYLTVEVCW
;
A
#
# COMPACT_ATOMS: atom_id res chain seq x y z
N MET A 1 -2.59 22.01 -27.81
CA MET A 1 -2.42 22.75 -26.54
C MET A 1 -1.91 21.83 -25.43
N ILE A 2 -2.60 20.77 -25.04
CA ILE A 2 -2.17 19.81 -24.00
C ILE A 2 -0.73 19.27 -24.23
N ARG A 3 -0.40 18.86 -25.46
CA ARG A 3 0.92 18.33 -25.81
C ARG A 3 2.07 19.34 -25.59
N TRP A 4 1.78 20.61 -25.74
CA TRP A 4 2.74 21.69 -25.51
C TRP A 4 2.92 21.97 -24.01
N GLU A 5 1.85 21.93 -23.22
CA GLU A 5 1.89 22.06 -21.76
C GLU A 5 2.65 20.88 -21.12
N ILE A 6 2.39 19.65 -21.58
CA ILE A 6 3.14 18.47 -21.13
C ILE A 6 4.64 18.64 -21.42
N LYS A 7 4.99 19.09 -22.63
CA LYS A 7 6.40 19.34 -23.00
C LYS A 7 7.07 20.40 -22.12
N LYS A 8 6.31 21.42 -21.70
CA LYS A 8 6.79 22.49 -20.83
C LYS A 8 7.04 21.99 -19.39
N VAL A 9 6.21 21.07 -18.90
CA VAL A 9 6.36 20.42 -17.59
C VAL A 9 7.49 19.39 -17.63
N LEU A 10 7.67 18.70 -18.74
CA LEU A 10 8.72 17.68 -18.95
C LEU A 10 10.02 18.27 -19.51
N GLU A 11 10.38 19.50 -19.14
CA GLU A 11 11.72 20.04 -19.42
C GLU A 11 12.79 19.17 -18.73
N VAL A 12 13.93 19.01 -19.40
CA VAL A 12 15.03 18.13 -18.94
C VAL A 12 15.44 18.42 -17.49
N SER A 13 15.48 19.72 -17.10
CA SER A 13 15.83 20.13 -15.74
C SER A 13 14.82 19.62 -14.68
N GLN A 14 13.54 19.59 -15.02
CA GLN A 14 12.49 19.12 -14.10
C GLN A 14 12.46 17.60 -14.01
N VAL A 15 12.61 16.91 -15.15
CA VAL A 15 12.74 15.45 -15.17
C VAL A 15 13.95 15.01 -14.35
N LEU A 16 15.08 15.70 -14.47
CA LEU A 16 16.26 15.41 -13.68
C LEU A 16 16.04 15.68 -12.19
N PHE A 17 15.37 16.78 -11.84
CA PHE A 17 15.02 17.08 -10.46
C PHE A 17 14.09 16.02 -9.86
N LEU A 18 13.06 15.61 -10.60
CA LEU A 18 12.15 14.52 -10.17
C LEU A 18 12.89 13.20 -9.99
N ALA A 19 13.81 12.87 -10.91
CA ALA A 19 14.62 11.67 -10.79
C ALA A 19 15.50 11.68 -9.54
N VAL A 20 16.13 12.81 -9.22
CA VAL A 20 16.92 12.99 -7.98
C VAL A 20 16.03 12.84 -6.76
N LEU A 21 14.87 13.46 -6.77
CA LEU A 21 13.91 13.41 -5.65
C LEU A 21 13.40 11.98 -5.43
N LEU A 22 13.09 11.26 -6.48
CA LEU A 22 12.69 9.85 -6.43
C LEU A 22 13.83 8.96 -5.91
N CYS A 23 15.07 9.20 -6.33
CA CYS A 23 16.24 8.49 -5.80
C CYS A 23 16.42 8.74 -4.29
N VAL A 24 16.25 9.99 -3.83
CA VAL A 24 16.32 10.33 -2.41
C VAL A 24 15.21 9.64 -1.63
N GLN A 25 13.97 9.69 -2.13
CA GLN A 25 12.82 9.03 -1.50
C GLN A 25 13.04 7.52 -1.40
N THR A 26 13.51 6.89 -2.49
CA THR A 26 13.81 5.45 -2.50
C THR A 26 14.92 5.13 -1.50
N GLY A 27 15.98 5.93 -1.44
CA GLY A 27 17.08 5.74 -0.48
C GLY A 27 16.61 5.85 0.98
N VAL A 28 15.77 6.83 1.29
CA VAL A 28 15.19 6.98 2.63
C VAL A 28 14.28 5.80 2.96
N PHE A 29 13.42 5.38 2.03
CA PHE A 29 12.55 4.23 2.22
C PHE A 29 13.33 2.94 2.46
N LEU A 30 14.35 2.65 1.67
CA LEU A 30 15.22 1.50 1.88
C LEU A 30 15.89 1.54 3.27
N SER A 31 16.40 2.70 3.68
CA SER A 31 16.96 2.88 5.02
C SER A 31 15.95 2.64 6.14
N LEU A 32 14.67 2.99 5.93
CA LEU A 32 13.60 2.69 6.88
C LEU A 32 13.28 1.19 6.92
N CYS A 33 13.32 0.51 5.77
CA CYS A 33 13.12 -0.94 5.71
C CYS A 33 14.23 -1.75 6.41
N GLU A 34 15.45 -1.22 6.44
CA GLU A 34 16.59 -1.83 7.15
C GLU A 34 16.58 -1.52 8.66
N LYS A 35 15.86 -0.46 9.06
CA LYS A 35 15.84 -0.06 10.47
C LYS A 35 15.05 -1.08 11.30
N PRO A 36 15.64 -1.63 12.37
CA PRO A 36 14.93 -2.53 13.26
C PRO A 36 13.80 -1.80 13.99
N ASN A 37 12.69 -2.50 14.19
CA ASN A 37 11.58 -2.03 15.01
C ASN A 37 11.93 -2.13 16.53
N ASP A 38 10.97 -1.81 17.39
CA ASP A 38 11.14 -1.89 18.85
C ASP A 38 11.42 -3.31 19.34
N GLN A 39 11.10 -4.33 18.56
CA GLN A 39 11.35 -5.75 18.82
C GLN A 39 12.69 -6.23 18.26
N GLY A 40 13.42 -5.37 17.56
CA GLY A 40 14.79 -5.60 17.09
C GLY A 40 14.92 -6.26 15.72
N TYR A 41 13.85 -6.46 14.93
CA TYR A 41 13.91 -6.96 13.57
C TYR A 41 13.39 -5.92 12.56
N SER A 42 13.84 -6.03 11.32
CA SER A 42 13.54 -5.09 10.25
C SER A 42 12.50 -5.65 9.26
N ALA A 43 11.92 -4.80 8.43
CA ALA A 43 11.07 -5.23 7.32
C ALA A 43 11.85 -6.09 6.30
N HIS A 44 13.16 -5.86 6.19
CA HIS A 44 14.05 -6.67 5.36
C HIS A 44 14.17 -8.10 5.89
N ASP A 45 14.27 -8.31 7.22
CA ASP A 45 14.34 -9.64 7.83
C ASP A 45 13.05 -10.42 7.55
N ILE A 46 11.88 -9.79 7.69
CA ILE A 46 10.56 -10.38 7.35
C ILE A 46 10.50 -10.77 5.87
N SER A 47 10.96 -9.87 4.98
CA SER A 47 10.99 -10.14 3.53
C SER A 47 11.93 -11.30 3.16
N ALA A 48 13.04 -11.46 3.87
CA ALA A 48 13.97 -12.59 3.68
C ALA A 48 13.29 -13.93 4.02
N VAL A 49 12.57 -14.00 5.15
CA VAL A 49 11.79 -15.18 5.54
C VAL A 49 10.71 -15.49 4.51
N CYS A 50 10.01 -14.47 4.01
CA CYS A 50 9.00 -14.64 2.97
C CYS A 50 9.57 -15.28 1.71
N LYS A 51 10.70 -14.79 1.21
CA LYS A 51 11.37 -15.34 0.02
C LYS A 51 11.80 -16.79 0.18
N GLU A 52 12.20 -17.19 1.39
CA GLU A 52 12.51 -18.60 1.66
C GLU A 52 11.29 -19.50 1.62
N LEU A 53 10.11 -18.97 1.97
CA LEU A 53 8.84 -19.69 2.03
C LEU A 53 8.04 -19.64 0.72
N GLU A 54 8.38 -18.71 -0.20
CA GLU A 54 7.67 -18.47 -1.45
C GLU A 54 7.38 -19.70 -2.32
N PRO A 55 8.28 -20.72 -2.39
CA PRO A 55 8.00 -21.92 -3.19
C PRO A 55 6.94 -22.86 -2.59
N GLY A 56 6.46 -22.60 -1.37
CA GLY A 56 5.49 -23.47 -0.66
C GLY A 56 4.04 -23.05 -0.88
N THR A 57 3.13 -24.02 -0.71
CA THR A 57 1.69 -23.74 -0.61
C THR A 57 1.37 -22.98 0.69
N PRO A 58 0.24 -22.25 0.80
CA PRO A 58 -0.12 -21.52 2.01
C PRO A 58 -0.11 -22.39 3.29
N SER A 59 -0.54 -23.66 3.17
CA SER A 59 -0.52 -24.61 4.28
C SER A 59 0.89 -25.06 4.67
N GLU A 60 1.78 -25.26 3.69
CA GLU A 60 3.18 -25.60 3.93
C GLU A 60 3.93 -24.42 4.54
N GLN A 61 3.67 -23.20 4.07
CA GLN A 61 4.22 -21.98 4.65
C GLN A 61 3.83 -21.83 6.13
N LEU A 62 2.57 -22.07 6.46
CA LEU A 62 2.07 -21.99 7.84
C LEU A 62 2.72 -23.04 8.74
N GLN A 63 2.82 -24.29 8.25
CA GLN A 63 3.47 -25.37 9.02
C GLN A 63 4.94 -25.08 9.27
N GLU A 64 5.67 -24.62 8.28
CA GLU A 64 7.10 -24.29 8.43
C GLU A 64 7.29 -23.11 9.37
N LEU A 65 6.43 -22.06 9.31
CA LEU A 65 6.45 -20.95 10.26
C LEU A 65 6.17 -21.41 11.68
N THR A 66 5.18 -22.29 11.88
CA THR A 66 4.86 -22.86 13.19
C THR A 66 6.07 -23.62 13.73
N ARG A 67 6.69 -24.46 12.93
CA ARG A 67 7.89 -25.22 13.31
C ARG A 67 9.04 -24.30 13.71
N ARG A 68 9.28 -23.20 12.95
CA ARG A 68 10.34 -22.22 13.26
C ARG A 68 10.04 -21.44 14.54
N ALA A 69 8.79 -21.05 14.76
CA ALA A 69 8.37 -20.37 15.96
C ALA A 69 8.52 -21.24 17.21
N GLU A 70 8.11 -22.51 17.13
CA GLU A 70 8.29 -23.50 18.21
C GLU A 70 9.77 -23.76 18.51
N ALA A 71 10.60 -23.95 17.47
CA ALA A 71 12.04 -24.14 17.63
C ALA A 71 12.74 -22.92 18.26
N ALA A 72 12.28 -21.72 17.95
CA ALA A 72 12.81 -20.49 18.58
C ALA A 72 12.34 -20.32 20.04
N ALA A 73 11.16 -20.83 20.38
CA ALA A 73 10.60 -20.76 21.74
C ALA A 73 11.13 -21.88 22.67
N ASP A 74 11.84 -22.88 22.14
CA ASP A 74 12.33 -24.00 22.91
C ASP A 74 13.46 -23.58 23.88
N LEU A 75 13.10 -23.38 25.14
CA LEU A 75 14.01 -22.99 26.21
C LEU A 75 15.10 -24.03 26.51
N SER A 76 14.89 -25.29 26.15
CA SER A 76 15.87 -26.36 26.39
C SER A 76 17.15 -26.16 25.59
N GLN A 77 17.07 -25.48 24.45
CA GLN A 77 18.18 -25.16 23.58
C GLN A 77 18.94 -23.88 23.99
N LEU A 78 18.48 -23.17 25.01
CA LEU A 78 19.14 -21.97 25.53
C LEU A 78 20.28 -22.30 26.53
N ALA A 79 20.32 -23.51 27.06
CA ALA A 79 21.33 -23.94 28.01
C ALA A 79 22.72 -23.96 27.36
N GLY A 80 23.59 -23.09 27.78
CA GLY A 80 24.98 -22.98 27.29
C GLY A 80 25.23 -21.92 26.21
N LEU A 81 24.19 -21.18 25.80
CA LEU A 81 24.32 -20.04 24.87
C LEU A 81 24.81 -18.79 25.64
N SER A 82 25.52 -17.92 24.92
CA SER A 82 25.86 -16.59 25.41
C SER A 82 24.62 -15.70 25.49
N GLU A 83 24.63 -14.66 26.31
CA GLU A 83 23.56 -13.69 26.47
C GLU A 83 23.13 -13.08 25.11
N ARG A 84 24.08 -12.84 24.23
CA ARG A 84 23.82 -12.31 22.88
C ARG A 84 23.08 -13.29 22.00
N GLU A 85 23.42 -14.57 22.04
CA GLU A 85 22.74 -15.63 21.29
C GLU A 85 21.31 -15.86 21.81
N VAL A 86 21.11 -15.78 23.12
CA VAL A 86 19.77 -15.85 23.73
C VAL A 86 18.91 -14.70 23.27
N THR A 87 19.44 -13.48 23.31
CA THR A 87 18.71 -12.28 22.84
C THR A 87 18.33 -12.39 21.35
N GLU A 88 19.25 -12.87 20.53
CA GLU A 88 19.00 -13.06 19.08
C GLU A 88 17.94 -14.12 18.83
N ARG A 89 17.95 -15.25 19.52
CA ARG A 89 16.91 -16.27 19.42
C ARG A 89 15.55 -15.76 19.87
N PHE A 90 15.51 -15.01 20.96
CA PHE A 90 14.26 -14.42 21.43
C PHE A 90 13.68 -13.45 20.40
N ARG A 91 14.53 -12.62 19.79
CA ARG A 91 14.15 -11.72 18.69
C ARG A 91 13.60 -12.47 17.50
N GLN A 92 14.25 -13.54 17.07
CA GLN A 92 13.77 -14.39 15.97
C GLN A 92 12.44 -15.07 16.31
N GLY A 93 12.27 -15.52 17.55
CA GLY A 93 11.00 -16.10 18.01
C GLY A 93 9.85 -15.12 17.93
N GLN A 94 10.05 -13.89 18.38
CA GLN A 94 9.03 -12.82 18.26
C GLN A 94 8.71 -12.51 16.81
N MET A 95 9.71 -12.44 15.94
CA MET A 95 9.50 -12.22 14.51
C MET A 95 8.66 -13.34 13.89
N TYR A 96 9.01 -14.61 14.15
CA TYR A 96 8.24 -15.73 13.60
C TYR A 96 6.82 -15.81 14.14
N GLN A 97 6.57 -15.45 15.40
CA GLN A 97 5.23 -15.38 15.95
C GLN A 97 4.38 -14.30 15.26
N GLN A 98 4.93 -13.11 15.04
CA GLN A 98 4.23 -12.07 14.31
C GLN A 98 3.91 -12.48 12.87
N ILE A 99 4.89 -13.07 12.16
CA ILE A 99 4.68 -13.58 10.81
C ILE A 99 3.58 -14.65 10.80
N LEU A 100 3.57 -15.54 11.80
CA LEU A 100 2.58 -16.59 11.94
C LEU A 100 1.17 -16.04 12.13
N GLU A 101 1.01 -15.01 12.96
CA GLU A 101 -0.27 -14.31 13.13
C GLU A 101 -0.76 -13.69 11.82
N GLU A 102 0.12 -13.01 11.08
CA GLU A 102 -0.23 -12.43 9.77
C GLU A 102 -0.58 -13.51 8.74
N ALA A 103 0.18 -14.61 8.70
CA ALA A 103 -0.03 -15.71 7.77
C ALA A 103 -1.32 -16.50 8.05
N SER A 104 -1.68 -16.66 9.33
CA SER A 104 -2.92 -17.34 9.74
C SER A 104 -4.16 -16.62 9.22
N LEU A 105 -4.16 -15.28 9.19
CA LEU A 105 -5.25 -14.48 8.61
C LEU A 105 -5.49 -14.80 7.14
N GLY A 106 -4.40 -14.99 6.36
CA GLY A 106 -4.50 -15.40 4.97
C GLY A 106 -5.04 -16.84 4.79
N ALA A 107 -4.61 -17.74 5.66
CA ALA A 107 -5.08 -19.14 5.64
C ALA A 107 -6.56 -19.25 6.05
N GLU A 108 -7.03 -18.40 6.96
CA GLU A 108 -8.42 -18.37 7.43
C GLU A 108 -9.37 -17.59 6.50
N TYR A 109 -8.85 -17.04 5.40
CA TYR A 109 -9.65 -16.23 4.48
C TYR A 109 -10.89 -16.95 3.95
N GLY A 110 -10.79 -18.23 3.63
CA GLY A 110 -11.93 -19.03 3.20
C GLY A 110 -13.03 -19.11 4.27
N THR A 111 -12.66 -19.38 5.52
CA THR A 111 -13.58 -19.42 6.67
C THR A 111 -14.24 -18.05 6.92
N TYR A 112 -13.46 -16.98 6.76
CA TYR A 112 -13.98 -15.61 6.86
C TYR A 112 -15.04 -15.32 5.79
N LEU A 113 -14.80 -15.71 4.52
CA LEU A 113 -15.78 -15.55 3.44
C LEU A 113 -17.04 -16.37 3.68
N GLU A 114 -16.91 -17.59 4.17
CA GLU A 114 -18.06 -18.45 4.52
C GLU A 114 -18.88 -17.79 5.65
N GLY A 115 -18.21 -17.25 6.68
CA GLY A 115 -18.88 -16.51 7.75
C GLY A 115 -19.68 -15.30 7.25
N ILE A 116 -19.15 -14.54 6.30
CA ILE A 116 -19.88 -13.42 5.66
C ILE A 116 -21.09 -13.93 4.87
N ARG A 117 -20.94 -15.03 4.10
CA ARG A 117 -22.03 -15.62 3.35
C ARG A 117 -23.16 -16.11 4.27
N GLU A 118 -22.80 -16.77 5.36
CA GLU A 118 -23.77 -17.22 6.37
C GLU A 118 -24.50 -16.06 7.03
N GLN A 119 -23.78 -14.99 7.43
CA GLN A 119 -24.38 -13.81 8.00
C GLN A 119 -25.31 -13.09 7.01
N SER A 120 -24.91 -12.95 5.74
CA SER A 120 -25.76 -12.35 4.72
C SER A 120 -27.03 -13.14 4.49
N SER A 121 -26.95 -14.47 4.45
CA SER A 121 -28.09 -15.38 4.34
C SER A 121 -29.05 -15.28 5.55
N ARG A 122 -28.52 -15.20 6.76
CA ARG A 122 -29.31 -14.99 7.99
C ARG A 122 -30.03 -13.64 7.96
N LEU A 123 -29.34 -12.58 7.52
CA LEU A 123 -29.93 -11.24 7.41
C LEU A 123 -30.98 -11.19 6.30
N GLN A 124 -30.83 -11.90 5.20
CA GLN A 124 -31.87 -12.05 4.19
C GLN A 124 -33.11 -12.74 4.76
N GLY A 125 -32.96 -13.84 5.51
CA GLY A 125 -34.05 -14.53 6.19
C GLY A 125 -34.81 -13.62 7.17
N ALA A 126 -34.10 -12.78 7.91
CA ALA A 126 -34.68 -11.78 8.80
C ALA A 126 -35.36 -10.63 8.05
N SER A 127 -34.87 -10.27 6.86
CA SER A 127 -35.39 -9.17 6.03
C SER A 127 -36.72 -9.49 5.34
N LEU A 128 -37.14 -10.75 5.28
CA LEU A 128 -38.49 -11.15 4.84
C LEU A 128 -39.60 -10.52 5.69
N LEU A 129 -39.28 -10.04 6.91
CA LEU A 129 -40.17 -9.28 7.77
C LEU A 129 -40.22 -7.79 7.43
N VAL A 130 -39.32 -7.30 6.57
CA VAL A 130 -39.23 -5.90 6.13
C VAL A 130 -39.68 -5.84 4.67
N LYS A 131 -40.42 -4.80 4.26
CA LYS A 131 -40.90 -4.64 2.88
C LYS A 131 -39.78 -4.89 1.85
N GLY A 132 -40.05 -5.77 0.88
CA GLY A 132 -39.08 -6.39 -0.04
C GLY A 132 -38.24 -5.50 -0.95
N ASP A 133 -38.42 -4.17 -0.94
CA ASP A 133 -37.61 -3.22 -1.73
C ASP A 133 -36.95 -2.14 -0.88
N SER A 134 -36.66 -2.48 0.37
CA SER A 134 -35.95 -1.55 1.26
C SER A 134 -34.45 -1.49 0.96
N PHE A 135 -33.82 -0.33 1.24
CA PHE A 135 -32.38 -0.11 1.08
C PHE A 135 -31.50 -1.21 1.73
N PRO A 136 -31.80 -1.68 2.97
CA PRO A 136 -31.06 -2.78 3.58
C PRO A 136 -31.11 -4.08 2.78
N VAL A 137 -32.26 -4.45 2.24
CA VAL A 137 -32.42 -5.69 1.44
C VAL A 137 -31.59 -5.63 0.16
N ARG A 138 -31.59 -4.49 -0.55
CA ARG A 138 -30.76 -4.31 -1.75
C ARG A 138 -29.27 -4.34 -1.43
N ASN A 139 -28.84 -3.76 -0.31
CA ASN A 139 -27.45 -3.80 0.10
C ASN A 139 -26.99 -5.23 0.46
N ILE A 140 -27.80 -5.99 1.18
CA ILE A 140 -27.50 -7.39 1.52
C ILE A 140 -27.37 -8.22 0.24
N ALA A 141 -28.28 -8.07 -0.72
CA ALA A 141 -28.21 -8.77 -2.00
C ALA A 141 -26.97 -8.36 -2.84
N ALA A 142 -26.61 -7.08 -2.81
CA ALA A 142 -25.41 -6.59 -3.50
C ALA A 142 -24.12 -7.14 -2.84
N LEU A 143 -24.07 -7.17 -1.51
CA LEU A 143 -22.96 -7.76 -0.76
C LEU A 143 -22.84 -9.26 -1.05
N GLU A 144 -23.94 -10.02 -0.96
CA GLU A 144 -23.93 -11.45 -1.28
C GLU A 144 -23.42 -11.72 -2.69
N LYS A 145 -23.89 -10.95 -3.68
CA LYS A 145 -23.40 -11.06 -5.06
C LYS A 145 -21.90 -10.75 -5.18
N ALA A 146 -21.41 -9.73 -4.49
CA ALA A 146 -20.00 -9.35 -4.49
C ALA A 146 -19.12 -10.45 -3.85
N TYR A 147 -19.51 -10.95 -2.68
CA TYR A 147 -18.74 -11.96 -1.95
C TYR A 147 -18.88 -13.37 -2.52
N SER A 148 -19.98 -13.70 -3.20
CA SER A 148 -20.13 -14.98 -3.90
C SER A 148 -19.21 -15.10 -5.12
N ALA A 149 -18.77 -13.97 -5.68
CA ALA A 149 -17.82 -13.96 -6.79
C ALA A 149 -16.35 -14.17 -6.35
N LEU A 150 -16.06 -14.08 -5.05
CA LEU A 150 -14.73 -14.31 -4.51
C LEU A 150 -14.50 -15.80 -4.27
N GLU A 151 -13.37 -16.30 -4.73
CA GLU A 151 -12.98 -17.69 -4.50
C GLU A 151 -12.48 -17.86 -3.07
N PRO A 152 -12.96 -18.87 -2.32
CA PRO A 152 -12.56 -19.12 -0.93
C PRO A 152 -11.21 -19.86 -0.87
N GLU A 153 -10.25 -19.46 -1.68
CA GLU A 153 -8.92 -20.06 -1.69
C GLU A 153 -8.03 -19.39 -0.64
N ALA A 154 -7.22 -20.18 0.05
CA ALA A 154 -6.26 -19.66 1.01
C ALA A 154 -5.24 -18.76 0.29
N LEU A 155 -5.05 -17.56 0.81
CA LEU A 155 -4.13 -16.59 0.24
C LEU A 155 -2.70 -16.90 0.70
N PRO A 156 -1.71 -16.88 -0.21
CA PRO A 156 -0.31 -16.96 0.20
C PRO A 156 0.06 -15.77 1.06
N TRP A 157 0.84 -16.01 2.11
CA TRP A 157 1.32 -14.93 2.93
C TRP A 157 2.30 -14.04 2.15
N THR A 158 2.06 -12.75 2.19
CA THR A 158 2.94 -11.71 1.66
C THR A 158 3.22 -10.69 2.74
N PRO A 159 4.49 -10.26 2.93
CA PRO A 159 4.81 -9.31 3.99
C PRO A 159 4.17 -7.95 3.74
N SER A 160 3.31 -7.52 4.65
CA SER A 160 2.64 -6.22 4.59
C SER A 160 3.50 -5.06 5.11
N LYS A 161 4.54 -5.36 5.90
CA LYS A 161 5.33 -4.37 6.63
C LYS A 161 5.99 -3.31 5.75
N GLY A 162 6.45 -3.69 4.55
CA GLY A 162 7.00 -2.74 3.59
C GLY A 162 5.95 -1.72 3.10
N MET A 163 4.73 -2.18 2.81
CA MET A 163 3.62 -1.30 2.40
C MET A 163 3.16 -0.41 3.56
N GLU A 164 3.08 -0.95 4.77
CA GLU A 164 2.75 -0.18 5.98
C GLU A 164 3.77 0.94 6.20
N LEU A 165 5.06 0.63 6.15
CA LEU A 165 6.13 1.64 6.24
C LEU A 165 6.05 2.69 5.13
N PHE A 166 5.65 2.30 3.93
CA PHE A 166 5.47 3.23 2.82
C PHE A 166 4.29 4.16 3.04
N THR A 167 3.14 3.64 3.49
CA THR A 167 1.93 4.43 3.75
C THR A 167 2.07 5.35 4.98
N ASP A 168 2.78 4.90 6.00
CA ASP A 168 3.00 5.69 7.21
C ASP A 168 4.15 6.71 7.08
N ASN A 169 4.88 6.65 5.96
CA ASN A 169 6.02 7.54 5.75
C ASN A 169 5.58 8.95 5.34
N LYS A 170 5.52 9.84 6.32
CA LYS A 170 5.19 11.28 6.12
C LYS A 170 6.12 12.01 5.16
N LEU A 171 7.33 11.49 4.90
CA LEU A 171 8.24 12.04 3.88
C LEU A 171 7.68 11.88 2.48
N THR A 172 6.92 10.81 2.21
CA THR A 172 6.24 10.61 0.91
C THR A 172 5.27 11.76 0.64
N ASP A 173 4.45 12.13 1.63
CA ASP A 173 3.52 13.26 1.54
C ASP A 173 4.24 14.60 1.33
N PHE A 174 5.36 14.80 2.02
CA PHE A 174 6.17 16.01 1.86
C PHE A 174 6.76 16.12 0.44
N PHE A 175 7.30 15.03 -0.11
CA PHE A 175 7.82 15.01 -1.48
C PHE A 175 6.72 15.24 -2.51
N LEU A 176 5.55 14.62 -2.34
CA LEU A 176 4.39 14.87 -3.17
C LEU A 176 4.02 16.36 -3.15
N LEU A 177 3.93 16.96 -1.98
CA LEU A 177 3.61 18.37 -1.83
C LEU A 177 4.64 19.29 -2.54
N VAL A 178 5.93 18.99 -2.43
CA VAL A 178 6.99 19.73 -3.13
C VAL A 178 6.83 19.60 -4.65
N CYS A 179 6.54 18.42 -5.16
CA CYS A 179 6.25 18.19 -6.58
C CYS A 179 5.03 19.00 -7.04
N MET A 180 3.93 18.96 -6.30
CA MET A 180 2.71 19.72 -6.60
C MET A 180 2.98 21.21 -6.63
N MET A 181 3.76 21.74 -5.68
CA MET A 181 4.14 23.16 -5.66
C MET A 181 4.97 23.54 -6.89
N LEU A 182 5.96 22.74 -7.29
CA LEU A 182 6.80 23.01 -8.45
C LEU A 182 5.99 22.98 -9.75
N PHE A 183 5.11 22.01 -9.92
CA PHE A 183 4.24 21.93 -11.09
C PHE A 183 3.25 23.09 -11.15
N SER A 184 2.62 23.42 -10.01
CA SER A 184 1.74 24.60 -9.91
C SER A 184 2.48 25.89 -10.28
N PHE A 185 3.69 26.05 -9.79
CA PHE A 185 4.51 27.22 -10.12
C PHE A 185 4.77 27.31 -11.63
N LYS A 186 5.22 26.22 -12.25
CA LYS A 186 5.49 26.19 -13.70
C LYS A 186 4.23 26.42 -14.55
N LEU A 187 3.11 25.79 -14.20
CA LEU A 187 1.89 25.85 -14.99
C LEU A 187 1.13 27.18 -14.85
N THR A 188 1.26 27.86 -13.72
CA THR A 188 0.44 29.04 -13.44
C THR A 188 1.26 30.30 -13.21
N VAL A 189 2.24 30.27 -12.32
CA VAL A 189 2.98 31.46 -11.89
C VAL A 189 3.95 31.94 -12.96
N SER A 190 4.64 31.02 -13.65
CA SER A 190 5.59 31.39 -14.72
C SER A 190 4.93 32.15 -15.87
N GLU A 191 3.68 31.81 -16.21
CA GLU A 191 2.92 32.50 -17.24
C GLU A 191 2.44 33.88 -16.80
N ARG A 192 2.09 34.03 -15.52
CA ARG A 192 1.76 35.33 -14.94
C ARG A 192 2.96 36.28 -14.96
N LEU A 193 4.12 35.80 -14.55
CA LEU A 193 5.37 36.59 -14.55
C LEU A 193 5.82 36.89 -15.98
N GLY A 194 5.60 35.98 -16.94
CA GLY A 194 5.91 36.20 -18.36
C GLY A 194 4.94 37.13 -19.10
N GLY A 195 3.90 37.65 -18.46
CA GLY A 195 2.90 38.51 -19.08
C GLY A 195 1.92 37.82 -20.04
N GLN A 196 2.12 36.54 -20.31
CA GLN A 196 1.30 35.73 -21.23
C GLN A 196 -0.13 35.54 -20.72
N TYR A 197 -0.34 35.63 -19.41
CA TYR A 197 -1.65 35.50 -18.77
C TYR A 197 -2.69 36.47 -19.32
N ARG A 198 -2.29 37.72 -19.57
CA ARG A 198 -3.20 38.75 -20.12
C ARG A 198 -3.64 38.41 -21.55
N MET A 199 -2.73 37.92 -22.38
CA MET A 199 -3.05 37.50 -23.77
C MET A 199 -3.99 36.28 -23.80
N LEU A 200 -3.79 35.32 -22.89
CA LEU A 200 -4.66 34.13 -22.81
C LEU A 200 -6.07 34.46 -22.35
N HIS A 201 -6.24 35.45 -21.45
CA HIS A 201 -7.57 35.85 -20.99
C HIS A 201 -8.35 36.71 -21.99
N THR A 202 -7.66 37.40 -22.91
CA THR A 202 -8.32 38.19 -23.94
C THR A 202 -8.71 37.39 -25.18
N ALA A 203 -8.23 36.17 -25.32
CA ALA A 203 -8.60 35.29 -26.43
C ALA A 203 -9.99 34.68 -26.19
N ALA A 204 -10.79 34.57 -27.25
CA ALA A 204 -12.08 33.90 -27.21
C ALA A 204 -11.89 32.47 -26.67
N ASP A 205 -12.69 32.06 -25.69
CA ASP A 205 -12.60 30.77 -24.98
C ASP A 205 -11.26 30.53 -24.22
N GLY A 206 -10.39 31.53 -24.11
CA GLY A 206 -9.05 31.41 -23.54
C GLY A 206 -9.05 30.92 -22.08
N CYS A 207 -10.05 31.30 -21.29
CA CYS A 207 -10.14 30.92 -19.89
C CYS A 207 -10.43 29.42 -19.73
N THR A 208 -11.49 28.92 -20.33
CA THR A 208 -11.89 27.50 -20.19
C THR A 208 -10.92 26.55 -20.86
N ARG A 209 -10.48 26.83 -22.07
CA ARG A 209 -9.47 26.04 -22.79
C ARG A 209 -8.12 26.02 -22.09
N THR A 210 -7.71 27.11 -21.46
CA THR A 210 -6.46 27.19 -20.72
C THR A 210 -6.54 26.37 -19.45
N TRP A 211 -7.64 26.45 -18.72
CA TRP A 211 -7.83 25.65 -17.50
C TRP A 211 -7.87 24.16 -17.78
N THR A 212 -8.67 23.72 -18.75
CA THR A 212 -8.73 22.29 -19.10
C THR A 212 -7.41 21.76 -19.63
N GLY A 213 -6.71 22.57 -20.45
CA GLY A 213 -5.38 22.20 -20.95
C GLY A 213 -4.29 22.09 -19.88
N LYS A 214 -4.44 22.79 -18.74
CA LYS A 214 -3.50 22.73 -17.60
C LYS A 214 -3.87 21.65 -16.60
N LEU A 215 -5.14 21.41 -16.36
CA LEU A 215 -5.63 20.39 -15.45
C LEU A 215 -5.25 18.98 -15.93
N ALA A 216 -5.30 18.71 -17.23
CA ALA A 216 -4.99 17.40 -17.77
C ALA A 216 -3.54 16.95 -17.50
N PRO A 217 -2.48 17.77 -17.76
CA PRO A 217 -1.10 17.41 -17.39
C PRO A 217 -0.90 17.26 -15.88
N TYR A 218 -1.59 18.09 -15.09
CA TYR A 218 -1.51 18.04 -13.63
C TYR A 218 -2.03 16.71 -13.09
N LEU A 219 -3.23 16.31 -13.53
CA LEU A 219 -3.83 15.02 -13.17
C LEU A 219 -3.01 13.83 -13.66
N THR A 220 -2.41 13.91 -14.87
CA THR A 220 -1.53 12.81 -15.36
C THR A 220 -0.30 12.62 -14.49
N VAL A 221 0.30 13.69 -13.99
CA VAL A 221 1.45 13.59 -13.09
C VAL A 221 1.06 13.03 -11.72
N GLU A 222 -0.10 13.46 -11.17
CA GLU A 222 -0.61 12.90 -9.90
C GLU A 222 -0.94 11.41 -9.97
N VAL A 223 -1.49 10.94 -11.08
CA VAL A 223 -1.84 9.52 -11.26
C VAL A 223 -0.60 8.65 -11.50
N CYS A 224 0.48 9.22 -12.04
CA CYS A 224 1.73 8.50 -12.31
C CYS A 224 2.71 8.50 -11.13
N TRP A 225 2.46 9.31 -10.12
CA TRP A 225 3.23 9.35 -8.87
C TRP A 225 2.65 8.39 -7.83
#